data_700827c3e92ae19c1e2da36982da151d
#
_entry.id   700827c3e92ae19c1e2da36982da151d
#
_cell.length_a   1.000
_cell.length_b   1.000
_cell.length_c   1.000
_cell.angle_alpha   90.00
_cell.angle_beta   90.00
_cell.angle_gamma   90.00
#
_symmetry.space_group_name_H-M   'P 1'
#
loop_
_entity.id
_entity.type
_entity.pdbx_description
1 polymer ?
#
loop_
_entity_poly.entity_id
_entity_poly.type
_entity_poly.pdbx_seq_one_letter_code
_entity_poly.pdbx_strand_id
1 'polypeptide(L)'
;MKINSFNFLKNNSVTYKNNLRKCSELFNNLLNNKENFFFNTLSEEYQKSLFLKRTVLKKRIHKNILIVGMGGSVLGTKMLSSFFGLDKNYYFLDNLNNSRVNDFIKKDLSKFSIFIISKSGRTLETLTNCNIILNNFKKKKVDTKTRITISIDFGVKERLLPIVSL
;
A
#
# COMPACT_ATOMS: atom_id res chain seq x y z
N MET A 1 -15.10 19.21 -15.22
CA MET A 1 -14.38 19.65 -14.01
C MET A 1 -13.50 20.84 -14.40
N LYS A 2 -13.82 22.08 -13.95
CA LYS A 2 -12.97 23.24 -14.23
C LYS A 2 -11.81 23.22 -13.24
N ILE A 3 -10.63 22.95 -13.72
CA ILE A 3 -9.40 23.10 -12.92
C ILE A 3 -9.10 24.60 -12.90
N ASN A 4 -9.30 25.25 -11.75
CA ASN A 4 -8.81 26.59 -11.54
C ASN A 4 -7.30 26.52 -11.42
N SER A 5 -6.58 26.78 -12.51
CA SER A 5 -5.15 26.93 -12.50
C SER A 5 -4.78 28.18 -11.68
N PHE A 6 -4.04 27.98 -10.59
CA PHE A 6 -3.37 29.08 -9.91
C PHE A 6 -2.35 29.69 -10.88
N ASN A 7 -2.65 30.86 -11.44
CA ASN A 7 -1.80 31.54 -12.41
C ASN A 7 -0.62 32.23 -11.71
N PHE A 8 0.38 31.49 -11.29
CA PHE A 8 1.66 32.04 -10.86
C PHE A 8 2.55 32.51 -12.03
N LEU A 9 2.23 32.10 -13.26
CA LEU A 9 2.95 32.50 -14.47
C LEU A 9 1.99 33.23 -15.41
N LYS A 10 2.45 34.36 -15.98
CA LYS A 10 1.69 35.04 -17.04
C LYS A 10 1.50 34.04 -18.20
N ASN A 11 0.29 33.54 -18.39
CA ASN A 11 -0.07 32.49 -19.37
C ASN A 11 0.29 32.84 -20.82
N ASN A 12 0.66 34.09 -21.10
CA ASN A 12 0.99 34.58 -22.44
C ASN A 12 2.49 34.78 -22.70
N SER A 13 3.39 34.41 -21.76
CA SER A 13 4.82 34.49 -22.05
C SER A 13 5.23 33.46 -23.09
N VAL A 14 6.11 33.83 -24.02
CA VAL A 14 6.68 32.92 -25.03
C VAL A 14 7.30 31.69 -24.35
N THR A 15 7.96 31.89 -23.24
CA THR A 15 8.57 30.82 -22.42
C THR A 15 7.53 29.84 -21.90
N TYR A 16 6.36 30.33 -21.42
CA TYR A 16 5.27 29.46 -20.96
C TYR A 16 4.73 28.60 -22.10
N LYS A 17 4.44 29.19 -23.26
CA LYS A 17 3.93 28.47 -24.43
C LYS A 17 4.93 27.42 -24.94
N ASN A 18 6.21 27.76 -24.98
CA ASN A 18 7.26 26.82 -25.38
C ASN A 18 7.41 25.66 -24.41
N ASN A 19 7.36 25.92 -23.11
CA ASN A 19 7.42 24.86 -22.09
C ASN A 19 6.18 23.98 -22.12
N LEU A 20 4.98 24.54 -22.32
CA LEU A 20 3.75 23.77 -22.47
C LEU A 20 3.83 22.84 -23.70
N ARG A 21 4.34 23.34 -24.82
CA ARG A 21 4.52 22.51 -26.02
C ARG A 21 5.50 21.37 -25.78
N LYS A 22 6.66 21.64 -25.17
CA LYS A 22 7.63 20.60 -24.81
C LYS A 22 7.03 19.57 -23.85
N CYS A 23 6.28 19.98 -22.82
CA CYS A 23 5.62 19.07 -21.92
C CYS A 23 4.58 18.20 -22.65
N SER A 24 3.84 18.77 -23.59
CA SER A 24 2.85 18.05 -24.37
C SER A 24 3.50 17.01 -25.30
N GLU A 25 4.62 17.36 -25.95
CA GLU A 25 5.40 16.46 -26.80
C GLU A 25 5.98 15.30 -25.97
N LEU A 26 6.58 15.61 -24.80
CA LEU A 26 7.11 14.58 -23.89
C LEU A 26 6.01 13.65 -23.38
N PHE A 27 4.87 14.20 -23.03
CA PHE A 27 3.72 13.40 -22.57
C PHE A 27 3.20 12.48 -23.66
N ASN A 28 3.06 12.98 -24.89
CA ASN A 28 2.65 12.16 -26.03
C ASN A 28 3.67 11.05 -26.35
N ASN A 29 4.96 11.34 -26.24
CA ASN A 29 6.01 10.35 -26.38
C ASN A 29 5.94 9.27 -25.31
N LEU A 30 5.64 9.66 -24.05
CA LEU A 30 5.43 8.71 -22.96
C LEU A 30 4.20 7.82 -23.19
N LEU A 31 3.09 8.40 -23.67
CA LEU A 31 1.86 7.65 -23.98
C LEU A 31 2.06 6.63 -25.11
N ASN A 32 2.86 7.00 -26.11
CA ASN A 32 3.13 6.16 -27.28
C ASN A 32 4.21 5.10 -27.01
N ASN A 33 4.95 5.22 -25.90
CA ASN A 33 5.99 4.25 -25.55
C ASN A 33 5.33 3.02 -24.89
N LYS A 34 5.07 1.99 -25.70
CA LYS A 34 4.50 0.70 -25.25
C LYS A 34 5.36 -0.06 -24.25
N GLU A 35 6.65 0.25 -24.15
CA GLU A 35 7.57 -0.34 -23.17
C GLU A 35 7.47 0.33 -21.80
N ASN A 36 6.75 1.46 -21.69
CA ASN A 36 6.59 2.16 -20.42
C ASN A 36 5.70 1.34 -19.48
N PHE A 37 6.32 0.72 -18.50
CA PHE A 37 5.66 -0.11 -17.48
C PHE A 37 4.47 0.60 -16.82
N PHE A 38 4.57 1.91 -16.57
CA PHE A 38 3.52 2.66 -15.91
C PHE A 38 2.21 2.69 -16.72
N PHE A 39 2.30 2.93 -18.03
CA PHE A 39 1.10 2.95 -18.89
C PHE A 39 0.56 1.56 -19.19
N ASN A 40 1.43 0.56 -19.23
CA ASN A 40 1.00 -0.83 -19.37
C ASN A 40 0.14 -1.29 -18.18
N THR A 41 0.35 -0.72 -16.99
CA THR A 41 -0.48 -1.04 -15.81
C THR A 41 -1.94 -0.60 -15.97
N LEU A 42 -2.22 0.34 -16.88
CA LEU A 42 -3.57 0.81 -17.19
C LEU A 42 -4.28 -0.05 -18.24
N SER A 43 -3.57 -0.98 -18.89
CA SER A 43 -4.17 -1.88 -19.88
C SER A 43 -5.09 -2.91 -19.23
N GLU A 44 -6.19 -3.25 -19.91
CA GLU A 44 -7.11 -4.30 -19.42
C GLU A 44 -6.40 -5.65 -19.25
N GLU A 45 -5.44 -5.97 -20.09
CA GLU A 45 -4.67 -7.21 -20.04
C GLU A 45 -3.85 -7.30 -18.75
N TYR A 46 -3.17 -6.20 -18.38
CA TYR A 46 -2.44 -6.12 -17.13
C TYR A 46 -3.37 -6.20 -15.93
N GLN A 47 -4.48 -5.47 -15.96
CA GLN A 47 -5.47 -5.51 -14.89
C GLN A 47 -6.06 -6.93 -14.71
N LYS A 48 -6.37 -7.64 -15.81
CA LYS A 48 -6.81 -9.03 -15.74
C LYS A 48 -5.75 -9.96 -15.15
N SER A 49 -4.46 -9.71 -15.42
CA SER A 49 -3.35 -10.49 -14.85
C SER A 49 -3.16 -10.27 -13.34
N LEU A 50 -3.55 -9.10 -12.83
CA LEU A 50 -3.48 -8.73 -11.42
C LEU A 50 -4.61 -9.33 -10.59
N PHE A 51 -5.67 -9.86 -11.21
CA PHE A 51 -6.72 -10.55 -10.46
C PHE A 51 -6.11 -11.75 -9.74
N LEU A 52 -5.78 -11.50 -8.47
CA LEU A 52 -5.34 -12.51 -7.52
C LEU A 52 -6.24 -13.73 -7.64
N LYS A 53 -5.67 -14.88 -7.94
CA LYS A 53 -6.40 -16.15 -7.95
C LYS A 53 -7.24 -16.19 -6.68
N ARG A 54 -8.52 -16.49 -6.80
CA ARG A 54 -9.52 -16.63 -5.70
C ARG A 54 -9.01 -17.40 -4.47
N THR A 55 -7.91 -18.12 -4.60
CA THR A 55 -7.25 -18.86 -3.52
C THR A 55 -6.79 -17.99 -2.35
N VAL A 56 -6.44 -16.72 -2.58
CA VAL A 56 -6.07 -15.79 -1.50
C VAL A 56 -7.30 -15.36 -0.68
N LEU A 57 -8.47 -15.33 -1.30
CA LEU A 57 -9.74 -14.96 -0.66
C LEU A 57 -10.36 -16.09 0.19
N LYS A 58 -9.83 -17.31 0.15
CA LYS A 58 -10.33 -18.43 0.96
C LYS A 58 -9.95 -18.36 2.43
N LYS A 59 -9.00 -17.51 2.82
CA LYS A 59 -8.72 -17.26 4.24
C LYS A 59 -9.88 -16.50 4.86
N ARG A 60 -10.37 -16.98 5.98
CA ARG A 60 -11.40 -16.30 6.77
C ARG A 60 -10.85 -14.94 7.23
N ILE A 61 -11.35 -13.85 6.66
CA ILE A 61 -10.98 -12.49 7.04
C ILE A 61 -11.82 -12.12 8.26
N HIS A 62 -11.16 -11.67 9.32
CA HIS A 62 -11.83 -11.14 10.50
C HIS A 62 -12.41 -9.75 10.20
N LYS A 63 -13.44 -9.37 10.99
CA LYS A 63 -14.09 -8.06 10.84
C LYS A 63 -13.10 -6.90 11.03
N ASN A 64 -12.13 -7.05 11.92
CA ASN A 64 -11.11 -6.03 12.14
C ASN A 64 -9.88 -6.34 11.29
N ILE A 65 -9.38 -5.35 10.60
CA ILE A 65 -8.25 -5.45 9.67
C ILE A 65 -7.15 -4.49 10.11
N LEU A 66 -5.95 -5.02 10.30
CA LEU A 66 -4.76 -4.21 10.50
C LEU A 66 -3.91 -4.23 9.24
N ILE A 67 -3.51 -3.06 8.78
CA ILE A 67 -2.58 -2.89 7.67
C ILE A 67 -1.30 -2.27 8.19
N VAL A 68 -0.19 -2.98 7.95
CA VAL A 68 1.17 -2.54 8.30
C VAL A 68 1.91 -2.26 7.00
N GLY A 69 2.36 -1.04 6.81
CA GLY A 69 3.04 -0.61 5.59
C GLY A 69 3.32 0.88 5.58
N MET A 70 3.99 1.38 4.54
CA MET A 70 4.38 2.79 4.42
C MET A 70 3.96 3.38 3.07
N GLY A 71 3.63 4.67 3.07
CA GLY A 71 3.37 5.44 1.86
C GLY A 71 2.35 4.78 0.93
N GLY A 72 2.72 4.54 -0.32
CA GLY A 72 1.86 3.94 -1.35
C GLY A 72 1.28 2.57 -0.98
N SER A 73 1.93 1.81 -0.09
CA SER A 73 1.43 0.53 0.40
C SER A 73 0.17 0.65 1.28
N VAL A 74 -0.13 1.84 1.79
CA VAL A 74 -1.21 2.07 2.76
C VAL A 74 -2.23 3.10 2.27
N LEU A 75 -1.79 4.12 1.56
CA LEU A 75 -2.62 5.27 1.18
C LEU A 75 -3.86 4.88 0.37
N GLY A 76 -3.72 3.96 -0.58
CA GLY A 76 -4.86 3.48 -1.37
C GLY A 76 -5.92 2.81 -0.51
N THR A 77 -5.52 1.97 0.44
CA THR A 77 -6.46 1.30 1.35
C THR A 77 -7.09 2.29 2.33
N LYS A 78 -6.34 3.29 2.82
CA LYS A 78 -6.90 4.37 3.66
C LYS A 78 -7.97 5.14 2.90
N MET A 79 -7.68 5.53 1.68
CA MET A 79 -8.64 6.26 0.84
C MET A 79 -9.93 5.43 0.63
N LEU A 80 -9.80 4.16 0.27
CA LEU A 80 -10.93 3.28 0.04
C LEU A 80 -11.74 3.02 1.33
N SER A 81 -11.06 2.77 2.45
CA SER A 81 -11.76 2.53 3.72
C SER A 81 -12.56 3.76 4.16
N SER A 82 -12.00 4.95 3.98
CA SER A 82 -12.70 6.21 4.28
C SER A 82 -13.87 6.45 3.31
N PHE A 83 -13.64 6.25 2.02
CA PHE A 83 -14.66 6.43 0.99
C PHE A 83 -15.89 5.53 1.21
N PHE A 84 -15.68 4.29 1.63
CA PHE A 84 -16.75 3.33 1.90
C PHE A 84 -17.26 3.35 3.36
N GLY A 85 -16.80 4.27 4.20
CA GLY A 85 -17.21 4.37 5.61
C GLY A 85 -16.80 3.17 6.46
N LEU A 86 -15.71 2.48 6.11
CA LEU A 86 -15.22 1.27 6.78
C LEU A 86 -14.16 1.56 7.85
N ASP A 87 -13.87 2.82 8.14
CA ASP A 87 -12.77 3.26 9.03
C ASP A 87 -12.83 2.63 10.43
N LYS A 88 -14.02 2.33 10.92
CA LYS A 88 -14.22 1.72 12.26
C LYS A 88 -13.56 0.35 12.42
N ASN A 89 -13.32 -0.36 11.31
CA ASN A 89 -12.78 -1.72 11.31
C ASN A 89 -11.38 -1.81 10.71
N TYR A 90 -10.86 -0.71 10.15
CA TYR A 90 -9.54 -0.65 9.54
C TYR A 90 -8.58 0.12 10.44
N TYR A 91 -7.46 -0.49 10.70
CA TYR A 91 -6.38 0.06 11.54
C TYR A 91 -5.11 0.11 10.69
N PHE A 92 -4.32 1.17 10.86
CA PHE A 92 -3.13 1.38 10.05
C PHE A 92 -1.92 1.66 10.95
N LEU A 93 -0.85 0.89 10.73
CA LEU A 93 0.48 1.17 11.28
C LEU A 93 1.38 1.56 10.11
N ASP A 94 1.46 2.84 9.86
CA ASP A 94 2.13 3.46 8.72
C ASP A 94 3.27 4.40 9.11
N ASN A 95 3.62 4.40 10.39
CA ASN A 95 4.74 5.15 10.95
C ASN A 95 5.23 4.50 12.25
N LEU A 96 6.35 4.98 12.80
CA LEU A 96 6.90 4.54 14.08
C LEU A 96 6.31 5.33 15.27
N ASN A 97 5.02 5.62 15.26
CA ASN A 97 4.38 6.28 16.38
C ASN A 97 4.14 5.31 17.54
N ASN A 98 4.97 5.40 18.58
CA ASN A 98 4.93 4.52 19.74
C ASN A 98 3.56 4.50 20.43
N SER A 99 2.85 5.62 20.52
CA SER A 99 1.54 5.66 21.16
C SER A 99 0.52 4.82 20.39
N ARG A 100 0.44 4.96 19.06
CA ARG A 100 -0.47 4.18 18.22
C ARG A 100 -0.15 2.69 18.25
N VAL A 101 1.12 2.33 18.20
CA VAL A 101 1.55 0.94 18.28
C VAL A 101 1.18 0.36 19.65
N ASN A 102 1.46 1.07 20.74
CA ASN A 102 1.13 0.64 22.09
C ASN A 102 -0.37 0.51 22.32
N ASP A 103 -1.18 1.42 21.80
CA ASP A 103 -2.63 1.31 21.88
C ASP A 103 -3.18 0.14 21.09
N PHE A 104 -2.51 -0.18 19.97
CA PHE A 104 -2.88 -1.32 19.16
C PHE A 104 -2.55 -2.65 19.82
N ILE A 105 -1.35 -2.83 20.39
CA ILE A 105 -0.96 -4.08 21.05
C ILE A 105 -1.76 -4.42 22.31
N LYS A 106 -2.41 -3.42 22.93
CA LYS A 106 -3.36 -3.65 24.03
C LYS A 106 -4.66 -4.32 23.58
N LYS A 107 -5.00 -4.21 22.30
CA LYS A 107 -6.21 -4.83 21.75
C LYS A 107 -6.09 -6.36 21.71
N ASP A 108 -7.22 -7.02 21.61
CA ASP A 108 -7.28 -8.46 21.38
C ASP A 108 -6.96 -8.78 19.91
N LEU A 109 -5.67 -9.05 19.66
CA LEU A 109 -5.18 -9.33 18.31
C LEU A 109 -5.78 -10.60 17.69
N SER A 110 -6.39 -11.48 18.49
CA SER A 110 -7.06 -12.67 17.99
C SER A 110 -8.28 -12.36 17.11
N LYS A 111 -8.79 -11.14 17.17
CA LYS A 111 -9.94 -10.66 16.39
C LYS A 111 -9.54 -9.91 15.12
N PHE A 112 -8.26 -9.92 14.76
CA PHE A 112 -7.74 -9.18 13.62
C PHE A 112 -7.23 -10.09 12.52
N SER A 113 -7.44 -9.68 11.28
CA SER A 113 -6.64 -10.10 10.13
C SER A 113 -5.60 -9.04 9.85
N ILE A 114 -4.34 -9.45 9.68
CA ILE A 114 -3.21 -8.55 9.54
C ILE A 114 -2.63 -8.69 8.14
N PHE A 115 -2.49 -7.54 7.47
CA PHE A 115 -1.86 -7.44 6.17
C PHE A 115 -0.57 -6.63 6.29
N ILE A 116 0.55 -7.24 5.98
CA ILE A 116 1.85 -6.59 5.93
C ILE A 116 2.18 -6.35 4.46
N ILE A 117 2.26 -5.08 4.07
CA ILE A 117 2.43 -4.67 2.68
C ILE A 117 3.72 -3.88 2.54
N SER A 118 4.65 -4.39 1.74
CA SER A 118 5.92 -3.72 1.47
C SER A 118 6.41 -4.02 0.06
N LYS A 119 6.70 -2.98 -0.74
CA LYS A 119 7.26 -3.17 -2.09
C LYS A 119 8.65 -3.81 -2.00
N SER A 120 9.54 -3.26 -1.18
CA SER A 120 10.95 -3.68 -1.10
C SER A 120 11.23 -4.77 -0.07
N GLY A 121 10.29 -5.01 0.87
CA GLY A 121 10.54 -5.84 2.04
C GLY A 121 11.63 -5.32 2.99
N ARG A 122 12.12 -4.07 2.78
CA ARG A 122 13.25 -3.48 3.53
C ARG A 122 12.89 -2.21 4.28
N THR A 123 11.67 -1.71 4.16
CA THR A 123 11.26 -0.47 4.83
C THR A 123 11.35 -0.66 6.33
N LEU A 124 12.23 0.09 6.98
CA LEU A 124 12.57 -0.07 8.39
C LEU A 124 11.34 0.02 9.30
N GLU A 125 10.48 0.98 9.03
CA GLU A 125 9.25 1.19 9.81
C GLU A 125 8.30 0.01 9.67
N THR A 126 8.15 -0.52 8.46
CA THR A 126 7.31 -1.70 8.22
C THR A 126 7.86 -2.92 8.93
N LEU A 127 9.18 -3.14 8.88
CA LEU A 127 9.86 -4.25 9.56
C LEU A 127 9.74 -4.12 11.08
N THR A 128 9.96 -2.92 11.62
CA THR A 128 9.86 -2.66 13.06
C THR A 128 8.45 -2.90 13.57
N ASN A 129 7.43 -2.34 12.91
CA ASN A 129 6.04 -2.56 13.27
C ASN A 129 5.65 -4.04 13.15
N CYS A 130 6.12 -4.72 12.11
CA CYS A 130 5.92 -6.15 11.92
C CYS A 130 6.49 -6.95 13.09
N ASN A 131 7.74 -6.71 13.48
CA ASN A 131 8.38 -7.38 14.60
C ASN A 131 7.63 -7.17 15.92
N ILE A 132 7.19 -5.95 16.20
CA ILE A 132 6.42 -5.65 17.41
C ILE A 132 5.11 -6.48 17.43
N ILE A 133 4.39 -6.52 16.32
CA ILE A 133 3.16 -7.30 16.18
C ILE A 133 3.43 -8.79 16.39
N LEU A 134 4.41 -9.36 15.68
CA LEU A 134 4.76 -10.78 15.78
C LEU A 134 5.16 -11.19 17.19
N ASN A 135 5.99 -10.38 17.85
CA ASN A 135 6.38 -10.63 19.24
C ASN A 135 5.16 -10.61 20.19
N ASN A 136 4.19 -9.75 19.92
CA ASN A 136 2.97 -9.71 20.72
C ASN A 136 2.08 -10.93 20.49
N PHE A 137 1.97 -11.42 19.24
CA PHE A 137 1.29 -12.68 18.93
C PHE A 137 1.94 -13.87 19.65
N LYS A 138 3.28 -13.96 19.63
CA LYS A 138 4.02 -15.01 20.35
C LYS A 138 3.71 -14.97 21.86
N LYS A 139 3.81 -13.80 22.47
CA LYS A 139 3.51 -13.62 23.91
C LYS A 139 2.08 -14.04 24.25
N LYS A 140 1.12 -13.75 23.39
CA LYS A 140 -0.30 -14.09 23.59
C LYS A 140 -0.68 -15.48 23.07
N LYS A 141 0.26 -16.27 22.55
CA LYS A 141 0.05 -17.60 21.96
C LYS A 141 -1.04 -17.62 20.88
N VAL A 142 -1.09 -16.57 20.06
CA VAL A 142 -2.07 -16.46 18.96
C VAL A 142 -1.47 -17.07 17.69
N ASP A 143 -2.25 -17.91 16.99
CA ASP A 143 -1.82 -18.49 15.71
C ASP A 143 -1.62 -17.42 14.64
N THR A 144 -0.39 -17.31 14.13
CA THR A 144 -0.01 -16.34 13.11
C THR A 144 -0.35 -16.80 11.69
N LYS A 145 -0.33 -18.11 11.42
CA LYS A 145 -0.46 -18.66 10.06
C LYS A 145 -1.80 -18.36 9.41
N THR A 146 -2.87 -18.36 10.19
CA THR A 146 -4.22 -18.09 9.69
C THR A 146 -4.59 -16.62 9.65
N ARG A 147 -3.80 -15.73 10.30
CA ARG A 147 -4.18 -14.33 10.53
C ARG A 147 -3.32 -13.32 9.82
N ILE A 148 -2.10 -13.68 9.45
CA ILE A 148 -1.15 -12.78 8.81
C ILE A 148 -1.06 -13.09 7.32
N THR A 149 -1.22 -12.07 6.51
CA THR A 149 -0.98 -12.10 5.06
C THR A 149 0.13 -11.10 4.74
N ILE A 150 1.14 -11.56 4.01
CA ILE A 150 2.26 -10.73 3.60
C ILE A 150 2.18 -10.53 2.09
N SER A 151 2.21 -9.27 1.68
CA SER A 151 2.31 -8.87 0.27
C SER A 151 3.62 -8.13 0.05
N ILE A 152 4.49 -8.72 -0.75
CA ILE A 152 5.80 -8.17 -1.12
C ILE A 152 5.94 -8.32 -2.62
N ASP A 153 6.65 -7.38 -3.27
CA ASP A 153 6.94 -7.44 -4.69
C ASP A 153 7.78 -8.68 -5.06
N PHE A 154 7.53 -9.24 -6.24
CA PHE A 154 8.23 -10.43 -6.75
C PHE A 154 9.74 -10.17 -6.81
N GLY A 155 10.53 -11.01 -6.18
CA GLY A 155 11.99 -10.93 -6.08
C GLY A 155 12.54 -10.61 -4.68
N VAL A 156 11.68 -10.28 -3.70
CA VAL A 156 12.09 -9.91 -2.34
C VAL A 156 11.51 -10.83 -1.27
N LYS A 157 10.85 -11.92 -1.68
CA LYS A 157 10.21 -12.89 -0.76
C LYS A 157 11.12 -13.42 0.35
N GLU A 158 12.42 -13.54 0.06
CA GLU A 158 13.39 -14.16 0.98
C GLU A 158 13.68 -13.35 2.24
N ARG A 159 13.28 -12.07 2.32
CA ARG A 159 13.71 -11.16 3.39
C ARG A 159 12.73 -10.99 4.55
N LEU A 160 11.45 -11.16 4.32
CA LEU A 160 10.45 -11.15 5.40
C LEU A 160 10.07 -12.55 5.86
N LEU A 161 10.34 -13.59 5.05
CA LEU A 161 10.06 -14.98 5.42
C LEU A 161 10.77 -15.40 6.71
N PRO A 162 12.06 -15.05 6.98
CA PRO A 162 12.71 -15.41 8.23
C PRO A 162 12.08 -14.77 9.47
N ILE A 163 11.40 -13.62 9.30
CA ILE A 163 10.75 -12.90 10.41
C ILE A 163 9.42 -13.54 10.78
N VAL A 164 8.77 -14.23 9.83
CA VAL A 164 7.43 -14.78 9.99
C VAL A 164 7.45 -16.30 10.21
N SER A 165 8.55 -16.97 9.87
CA SER A 165 8.76 -18.41 10.10
C SER A 165 9.23 -18.75 11.51
N LEU A 166 9.41 -17.74 12.34
CA LEU A 166 9.69 -17.86 13.77
C LEU A 166 8.40 -17.84 14.58
#